data_50017cebbb86765e98db0752888ae7bc
#
_entry.id   50017cebbb86765e98db0752888ae7bc
#
_cell.length_a   1.000
_cell.length_b   1.000
_cell.length_c   1.000
_cell.angle_alpha   90.00
_cell.angle_beta   90.00
_cell.angle_gamma   90.00
#
_symmetry.space_group_name_H-M   'P 1'
#
loop_
_entity.id
_entity.type
_entity.pdbx_description
1 polymer ?
#
loop_
_entity_poly.entity_id
_entity_poly.type
_entity_poly.pdbx_seq_one_letter_code
_entity_poly.pdbx_strand_id
1 'polypeptide(L)'
;MKLRRSDSWRVVVVGGGIGGAELVRNAATREGLDLVLVEPKDRIECQALYPDYLGGGIEIEEMTAPLDPFCRKMDAIHVKDRALSVDFADKRVSCERGDLDYDLLVLAPGAVQNYFGVEGAEKAFSINTLEDTVKARRFIEKNRPKKIAIIGSGPTGIETACFLADKTTSTVYIIEMVDRLLPTLSKNASILMERILVGKGVEVLTRKQVSSIRDGGVTFADNSSLECDMTIWTAGVRAAPLIERLDLPKKKGWLLCDQYLRAQGREDVFVIGDCGWIEIGGKLATKTGMEAEIQAKHTARNLARVAKGAPLKPYTIRASTESPVALISTGCGCAVGIYGDLCVPIPKRIIYTFKSWIDKSFVKRFKV
;
A
#
# COMPACT_ATOMS: atom_id res chain seq x y z
N MET A 1 -2.25 -20.23 23.88
CA MET A 1 -0.96 -19.77 23.40
C MET A 1 -0.06 -20.98 23.18
N LYS A 2 0.45 -21.28 21.96
CA LYS A 2 1.41 -22.37 21.75
C LYS A 2 2.64 -22.08 22.62
N LEU A 3 3.11 -23.08 23.36
CA LEU A 3 4.36 -22.97 24.12
C LEU A 3 5.53 -22.74 23.15
N ARG A 4 6.42 -21.82 23.50
CA ARG A 4 7.65 -21.52 22.76
C ARG A 4 8.47 -22.83 22.59
N ARG A 5 8.94 -23.14 21.38
CA ARG A 5 9.94 -24.20 21.21
C ARG A 5 11.25 -23.69 21.85
N SER A 6 11.87 -24.47 22.72
CA SER A 6 13.00 -24.07 23.58
C SER A 6 14.20 -23.48 22.80
N ASP A 7 14.33 -23.81 21.51
CA ASP A 7 15.48 -23.48 20.66
C ASP A 7 15.11 -22.61 19.46
N SER A 8 13.95 -21.89 19.48
CA SER A 8 13.52 -21.03 18.38
C SER A 8 13.48 -19.55 18.78
N TRP A 9 13.82 -18.69 17.82
CA TRP A 9 13.69 -17.24 17.93
C TRP A 9 12.25 -16.84 17.70
N ARG A 10 11.64 -16.16 18.67
CA ARG A 10 10.31 -15.61 18.51
C ARG A 10 10.36 -14.35 17.65
N VAL A 11 9.76 -14.42 16.48
CA VAL A 11 9.64 -13.31 15.53
C VAL A 11 8.22 -12.77 15.58
N VAL A 12 8.05 -11.56 16.12
CA VAL A 12 6.76 -10.86 16.06
C VAL A 12 6.74 -9.98 14.81
N VAL A 13 5.73 -10.17 13.96
CA VAL A 13 5.48 -9.39 12.75
C VAL A 13 4.26 -8.52 13.00
N VAL A 14 4.41 -7.20 12.94
CA VAL A 14 3.31 -6.24 13.10
C VAL A 14 2.84 -5.76 11.73
N GLY A 15 1.62 -6.15 11.37
CA GLY A 15 0.98 -5.85 10.08
C GLY A 15 0.89 -7.06 9.16
N GLY A 16 -0.33 -7.44 8.76
CA GLY A 16 -0.66 -8.58 7.90
C GLY A 16 -0.95 -8.20 6.44
N GLY A 17 -0.51 -7.02 6.00
CA GLY A 17 -0.58 -6.60 4.60
C GLY A 17 0.39 -7.36 3.69
N ILE A 18 0.62 -6.84 2.48
CA ILE A 18 1.46 -7.47 1.44
C ILE A 18 2.83 -7.89 2.00
N GLY A 19 3.53 -6.96 2.68
CA GLY A 19 4.86 -7.23 3.23
C GLY A 19 4.86 -8.27 4.34
N GLY A 20 3.98 -8.11 5.35
CA GLY A 20 3.94 -9.01 6.51
C GLY A 20 3.50 -10.43 6.15
N ALA A 21 2.45 -10.58 5.34
CA ALA A 21 2.00 -11.89 4.89
C ALA A 21 3.06 -12.61 4.05
N GLU A 22 3.72 -11.90 3.12
CA GLU A 22 4.81 -12.45 2.32
C GLU A 22 6.03 -12.81 3.17
N LEU A 23 6.32 -12.03 4.22
CA LEU A 23 7.37 -12.37 5.18
C LEU A 23 7.05 -13.69 5.89
N VAL A 24 5.84 -13.83 6.47
CA VAL A 24 5.42 -15.06 7.15
C VAL A 24 5.55 -16.25 6.21
N ARG A 25 5.05 -16.13 4.96
CA ARG A 25 5.14 -17.19 3.95
C ARG A 25 6.57 -17.65 3.68
N ASN A 26 7.52 -16.72 3.61
CA ASN A 26 8.92 -17.04 3.31
C ASN A 26 9.73 -17.44 4.56
N ALA A 27 9.34 -16.96 5.74
CA ALA A 27 9.99 -17.29 6.99
C ALA A 27 9.55 -18.67 7.54
N ALA A 28 8.30 -19.08 7.30
CA ALA A 28 7.73 -20.35 7.74
C ALA A 28 8.49 -21.59 7.24
N THR A 29 9.17 -21.48 6.09
CA THR A 29 10.00 -22.56 5.53
C THR A 29 11.40 -22.63 6.14
N ARG A 30 11.70 -21.82 7.19
CA ARG A 30 13.02 -21.69 7.77
C ARG A 30 13.03 -22.18 9.20
N GLU A 31 13.99 -23.04 9.51
CA GLU A 31 14.19 -23.59 10.84
C GLU A 31 14.61 -22.50 11.85
N GLY A 32 14.24 -22.73 13.11
CA GLY A 32 14.65 -21.89 14.23
C GLY A 32 13.84 -20.59 14.40
N LEU A 33 12.73 -20.42 13.69
CA LEU A 33 11.83 -19.27 13.83
C LEU A 33 10.45 -19.69 14.34
N ASP A 34 9.95 -19.00 15.36
CA ASP A 34 8.59 -19.08 15.89
C ASP A 34 7.85 -17.80 15.49
N LEU A 35 6.88 -17.90 14.58
CA LEU A 35 6.28 -16.75 13.92
C LEU A 35 4.96 -16.35 14.58
N VAL A 36 4.85 -15.08 14.96
CA VAL A 36 3.63 -14.47 15.47
C VAL A 36 3.29 -13.26 14.60
N LEU A 37 2.14 -13.28 13.94
CA LEU A 37 1.63 -12.17 13.13
C LEU A 37 0.54 -11.42 13.88
N VAL A 38 0.75 -10.14 14.14
CA VAL A 38 -0.23 -9.23 14.76
C VAL A 38 -0.91 -8.42 13.68
N GLU A 39 -2.21 -8.66 13.47
CA GLU A 39 -3.04 -7.95 12.49
C GLU A 39 -4.50 -7.96 12.94
N PRO A 40 -5.16 -6.80 13.08
CA PRO A 40 -6.57 -6.74 13.48
C PRO A 40 -7.54 -7.23 12.41
N LYS A 41 -7.15 -7.22 11.13
CA LYS A 41 -8.00 -7.65 10.01
C LYS A 41 -8.02 -9.17 9.86
N ASP A 42 -9.09 -9.67 9.24
CA ASP A 42 -9.27 -11.10 8.97
C ASP A 42 -8.70 -11.54 7.61
N ARG A 43 -8.28 -10.58 6.78
CA ARG A 43 -7.90 -10.84 5.39
C ARG A 43 -6.58 -10.20 5.02
N ILE A 44 -5.82 -10.89 4.21
CA ILE A 44 -4.73 -10.34 3.42
C ILE A 44 -5.36 -9.66 2.21
N GLU A 45 -5.01 -8.41 1.93
CA GLU A 45 -5.63 -7.57 0.92
C GLU A 45 -4.62 -7.20 -0.16
N CYS A 46 -5.00 -7.34 -1.44
CA CYS A 46 -4.26 -6.82 -2.59
C CYS A 46 -4.80 -5.45 -2.98
N GLN A 47 -4.22 -4.40 -2.42
CA GLN A 47 -4.65 -3.02 -2.64
C GLN A 47 -4.55 -2.57 -4.11
N ALA A 48 -3.65 -3.17 -4.89
CA ALA A 48 -3.52 -2.89 -6.32
C ALA A 48 -4.78 -3.21 -7.14
N LEU A 49 -5.69 -4.02 -6.58
CA LEU A 49 -6.96 -4.41 -7.21
C LEU A 49 -8.17 -3.57 -6.73
N TYR A 50 -7.99 -2.62 -5.82
CA TYR A 50 -9.10 -1.80 -5.34
C TYR A 50 -9.76 -0.94 -6.43
N PRO A 51 -9.01 -0.31 -7.36
CA PRO A 51 -9.64 0.39 -8.48
C PRO A 51 -10.49 -0.53 -9.37
N ASP A 52 -10.02 -1.76 -9.64
CA ASP A 52 -10.78 -2.77 -10.41
C ASP A 52 -12.09 -3.15 -9.70
N TYR A 53 -12.03 -3.36 -8.38
CA TYR A 53 -13.21 -3.65 -7.56
C TYR A 53 -14.18 -2.47 -7.54
N LEU A 54 -13.69 -1.24 -7.37
CA LEU A 54 -14.52 -0.04 -7.35
C LEU A 54 -15.29 0.13 -8.67
N GLY A 55 -14.66 -0.21 -9.80
CA GLY A 55 -15.29 -0.24 -11.12
C GLY A 55 -16.17 -1.47 -11.39
N GLY A 56 -16.35 -2.38 -10.43
CA GLY A 56 -17.17 -3.58 -10.59
C GLY A 56 -16.56 -4.67 -11.48
N GLY A 57 -15.24 -4.62 -11.70
CA GLY A 57 -14.54 -5.58 -12.56
C GLY A 57 -14.16 -6.90 -11.90
N ILE A 58 -14.14 -6.94 -10.56
CA ILE A 58 -13.76 -8.11 -9.77
C ILE A 58 -14.55 -8.18 -8.45
N GLU A 59 -14.52 -9.34 -7.80
CA GLU A 59 -15.15 -9.55 -6.50
C GLU A 59 -14.11 -9.57 -5.36
N ILE A 60 -14.59 -9.43 -4.10
CA ILE A 60 -13.74 -9.36 -2.90
C ILE A 60 -12.83 -10.59 -2.79
N GLU A 61 -13.35 -11.76 -3.12
CA GLU A 61 -12.63 -13.03 -3.07
C GLU A 61 -11.45 -13.10 -4.04
N GLU A 62 -11.46 -12.30 -5.10
CA GLU A 62 -10.37 -12.26 -6.09
C GLU A 62 -9.20 -11.42 -5.60
N MET A 63 -9.44 -10.45 -4.71
CA MET A 63 -8.42 -9.52 -4.19
C MET A 63 -8.06 -9.75 -2.72
N THR A 64 -8.64 -10.77 -2.07
CA THR A 64 -8.36 -11.07 -0.66
C THR A 64 -8.14 -12.55 -0.40
N ALA A 65 -7.41 -12.86 0.68
CA ALA A 65 -7.28 -14.21 1.21
C ALA A 65 -7.49 -14.20 2.74
N PRO A 66 -8.06 -15.26 3.33
CA PRO A 66 -8.28 -15.35 4.78
C PRO A 66 -6.96 -15.50 5.52
N LEU A 67 -6.70 -14.61 6.49
CA LEU A 67 -5.41 -14.52 7.18
C LEU A 67 -5.18 -15.68 8.17
N ASP A 68 -6.18 -16.02 8.98
CA ASP A 68 -6.04 -17.04 10.00
C ASP A 68 -5.80 -18.45 9.44
N PRO A 69 -6.55 -18.94 8.41
CA PRO A 69 -6.22 -20.20 7.74
C PRO A 69 -4.80 -20.19 7.11
N PHE A 70 -4.41 -19.07 6.50
CA PHE A 70 -3.06 -18.92 5.95
C PHE A 70 -2.00 -19.07 7.05
N CYS A 71 -2.13 -18.37 8.19
CA CYS A 71 -1.18 -18.47 9.30
C CYS A 71 -1.08 -19.90 9.84
N ARG A 72 -2.21 -20.58 10.01
CA ARG A 72 -2.22 -22.00 10.43
C ARG A 72 -1.46 -22.90 9.46
N LYS A 73 -1.65 -22.73 8.15
CA LYS A 73 -0.91 -23.48 7.11
C LYS A 73 0.60 -23.21 7.17
N MET A 74 0.98 -22.00 7.58
CA MET A 74 2.38 -21.58 7.73
C MET A 74 2.98 -21.91 9.11
N ASP A 75 2.28 -22.65 9.97
CA ASP A 75 2.65 -22.92 11.38
C ASP A 75 2.95 -21.63 12.17
N ALA A 76 2.34 -20.51 11.77
CA ALA A 76 2.44 -19.21 12.41
C ALA A 76 1.20 -18.93 13.28
N ILE A 77 1.38 -18.14 14.35
CA ILE A 77 0.28 -17.69 15.21
C ILE A 77 -0.27 -16.38 14.66
N HIS A 78 -1.57 -16.33 14.33
CA HIS A 78 -2.25 -15.07 14.08
C HIS A 78 -2.82 -14.53 15.38
N VAL A 79 -2.34 -13.35 15.80
CA VAL A 79 -2.89 -12.56 16.88
C VAL A 79 -3.78 -11.49 16.26
N LYS A 80 -5.09 -11.73 16.28
CA LYS A 80 -6.08 -10.77 15.75
C LYS A 80 -6.23 -9.61 16.72
N ASP A 81 -5.26 -8.69 16.69
CA ASP A 81 -5.15 -7.56 17.61
C ASP A 81 -4.41 -6.40 16.96
N ARG A 82 -4.47 -5.23 17.59
CA ARG A 82 -3.79 -4.01 17.15
C ARG A 82 -2.59 -3.73 18.06
N ALA A 83 -1.40 -3.65 17.46
CA ALA A 83 -0.22 -3.17 18.15
C ALA A 83 -0.32 -1.66 18.41
N LEU A 84 -0.12 -1.27 19.66
CA LEU A 84 -0.24 0.11 20.14
C LEU A 84 1.10 0.80 20.35
N SER A 85 2.07 0.06 20.90
CA SER A 85 3.42 0.55 21.21
C SER A 85 4.43 -0.58 21.22
N VAL A 86 5.70 -0.22 21.27
CA VAL A 86 6.81 -1.17 21.42
C VAL A 86 7.72 -0.68 22.51
N ASP A 87 7.96 -1.52 23.51
CA ASP A 87 9.05 -1.36 24.46
C ASP A 87 10.29 -2.07 23.91
N PHE A 88 11.28 -1.28 23.53
CA PHE A 88 12.51 -1.80 22.94
C PHE A 88 13.52 -2.29 23.98
N ALA A 89 13.41 -1.86 25.24
CA ALA A 89 14.27 -2.34 26.32
C ALA A 89 13.86 -3.73 26.80
N ASP A 90 12.56 -3.91 27.01
CA ASP A 90 11.98 -5.20 27.44
C ASP A 90 11.65 -6.12 26.28
N LYS A 91 11.89 -5.69 25.01
CA LYS A 91 11.53 -6.43 23.78
C LYS A 91 10.08 -6.89 23.75
N ARG A 92 9.16 -5.96 23.94
CA ARG A 92 7.73 -6.22 24.06
C ARG A 92 6.90 -5.35 23.16
N VAL A 93 5.95 -5.97 22.45
CA VAL A 93 4.90 -5.28 21.67
C VAL A 93 3.63 -5.24 22.53
N SER A 94 3.16 -4.05 22.88
CA SER A 94 1.88 -3.89 23.57
C SER A 94 0.75 -3.78 22.55
N CYS A 95 -0.29 -4.61 22.74
CA CYS A 95 -1.48 -4.65 21.92
C CYS A 95 -2.72 -4.25 22.72
N GLU A 96 -3.89 -4.10 22.07
CA GLU A 96 -5.14 -3.72 22.76
C GLU A 96 -5.57 -4.75 23.83
N ARG A 97 -5.25 -6.04 23.64
CA ARG A 97 -5.71 -7.15 24.48
C ARG A 97 -4.62 -7.87 25.24
N GLY A 98 -3.38 -7.41 25.13
CA GLY A 98 -2.25 -8.00 25.84
C GLY A 98 -0.92 -7.78 25.16
N ASP A 99 0.14 -8.18 25.82
CA ASP A 99 1.51 -7.94 25.38
C ASP A 99 2.13 -9.19 24.75
N LEU A 100 3.10 -8.99 23.88
CA LEU A 100 3.83 -10.04 23.17
C LEU A 100 5.33 -9.77 23.28
N ASP A 101 6.05 -10.67 23.95
CA ASP A 101 7.51 -10.64 23.95
C ASP A 101 8.06 -11.14 22.62
N TYR A 102 9.20 -10.57 22.17
CA TYR A 102 9.87 -10.97 20.95
C TYR A 102 11.39 -11.11 21.15
N ASP A 103 12.02 -11.94 20.32
CA ASP A 103 13.47 -11.91 20.14
C ASP A 103 13.85 -11.01 18.97
N LEU A 104 13.03 -11.09 17.88
CA LEU A 104 13.13 -10.25 16.68
C LEU A 104 11.76 -9.66 16.37
N LEU A 105 11.75 -8.39 15.99
CA LEU A 105 10.55 -7.66 15.59
C LEU A 105 10.62 -7.30 14.11
N VAL A 106 9.50 -7.44 13.40
CA VAL A 106 9.35 -6.91 12.04
C VAL A 106 8.18 -5.95 12.00
N LEU A 107 8.46 -4.69 11.68
CA LEU A 107 7.47 -3.65 11.50
C LEU A 107 7.05 -3.59 10.02
N ALA A 108 5.79 -3.93 9.77
CA ALA A 108 5.17 -3.95 8.44
C ALA A 108 3.74 -3.36 8.45
N PRO A 109 3.40 -2.35 9.31
CA PRO A 109 2.03 -1.85 9.42
C PRO A 109 1.60 -1.01 8.21
N GLY A 110 2.48 -0.80 7.25
CA GLY A 110 2.20 -0.04 6.03
C GLY A 110 2.00 1.46 6.26
N ALA A 111 1.06 2.02 5.51
CA ALA A 111 0.72 3.43 5.50
C ALA A 111 -0.80 3.62 5.61
N VAL A 112 -1.20 4.81 6.06
CA VAL A 112 -2.61 5.23 6.13
C VAL A 112 -2.83 6.48 5.30
N GLN A 113 -4.09 6.78 4.99
CA GLN A 113 -4.47 7.97 4.24
C GLN A 113 -3.92 9.24 4.89
N ASN A 114 -3.34 10.13 4.09
CA ASN A 114 -2.91 11.46 4.51
C ASN A 114 -3.82 12.52 3.89
N TYR A 115 -4.48 13.31 4.72
CA TYR A 115 -5.35 14.40 4.29
C TYR A 115 -4.65 15.76 4.28
N PHE A 116 -3.35 15.82 4.65
CA PHE A 116 -2.51 17.04 4.67
C PHE A 116 -3.12 18.24 5.40
N GLY A 117 -4.02 18.02 6.35
CA GLY A 117 -4.72 19.08 7.10
C GLY A 117 -5.76 19.83 6.29
N VAL A 118 -6.18 19.33 5.14
CA VAL A 118 -7.26 19.92 4.34
C VAL A 118 -8.58 19.77 5.09
N GLU A 119 -9.29 20.89 5.30
CA GLU A 119 -10.54 20.94 6.03
C GLU A 119 -11.60 20.05 5.39
N GLY A 120 -12.20 19.14 6.17
CA GLY A 120 -13.26 18.24 5.72
C GLY A 120 -12.79 17.11 4.79
N ALA A 121 -11.48 16.96 4.55
CA ALA A 121 -10.97 15.89 3.66
C ALA A 121 -11.26 14.49 4.19
N GLU A 122 -11.45 14.32 5.50
CA GLU A 122 -11.86 13.07 6.14
C GLU A 122 -13.29 12.62 5.75
N LYS A 123 -14.09 13.52 5.19
CA LYS A 123 -15.44 13.22 4.64
C LYS A 123 -15.37 12.60 3.25
N ALA A 124 -14.25 12.76 2.53
CA ALA A 124 -14.07 12.13 1.24
C ALA A 124 -13.96 10.62 1.39
N PHE A 125 -14.44 9.89 0.40
CA PHE A 125 -14.20 8.46 0.32
C PHE A 125 -12.71 8.19 0.13
N SER A 126 -12.21 7.18 0.81
CA SER A 126 -10.86 6.63 0.60
C SER A 126 -10.95 5.29 -0.13
N ILE A 127 -9.88 4.89 -0.79
CA ILE A 127 -9.70 3.54 -1.35
C ILE A 127 -8.39 2.95 -0.86
N ASN A 128 -7.99 3.30 0.37
CA ASN A 128 -6.76 2.83 0.99
C ASN A 128 -6.94 1.49 1.73
N THR A 129 -8.18 1.15 2.11
CA THR A 129 -8.52 -0.11 2.75
C THR A 129 -9.68 -0.80 2.01
N LEU A 130 -9.84 -2.11 2.22
CA LEU A 130 -10.98 -2.85 1.68
C LEU A 130 -12.31 -2.25 2.16
N GLU A 131 -12.41 -1.96 3.45
CA GLU A 131 -13.63 -1.39 4.05
C GLU A 131 -14.02 -0.06 3.39
N ASP A 132 -13.05 0.85 3.21
CA ASP A 132 -13.28 2.14 2.56
C ASP A 132 -13.70 1.96 1.10
N THR A 133 -13.03 1.06 0.39
CA THR A 133 -13.33 0.77 -1.01
C THR A 133 -14.74 0.17 -1.18
N VAL A 134 -15.15 -0.72 -0.27
CA VAL A 134 -16.51 -1.27 -0.24
C VAL A 134 -17.55 -0.17 0.03
N LYS A 135 -17.28 0.75 0.97
CA LYS A 135 -18.14 1.90 1.24
C LYS A 135 -18.29 2.80 0.01
N ALA A 136 -17.18 3.09 -0.68
CA ALA A 136 -17.17 3.90 -1.89
C ALA A 136 -17.98 3.24 -3.02
N ARG A 137 -17.78 1.94 -3.28
CA ARG A 137 -18.55 1.18 -4.29
C ARG A 137 -20.03 1.16 -4.01
N ARG A 138 -20.44 0.86 -2.76
CA ARG A 138 -21.84 0.88 -2.33
C ARG A 138 -22.50 2.24 -2.51
N PHE A 139 -21.75 3.31 -2.26
CA PHE A 139 -22.24 4.66 -2.48
C PHE A 139 -22.52 4.92 -3.96
N ILE A 140 -21.61 4.54 -4.85
CA ILE A 140 -21.74 4.68 -6.30
C ILE A 140 -22.96 3.90 -6.80
N GLU A 141 -23.10 2.63 -6.39
CA GLU A 141 -24.19 1.76 -6.83
C GLU A 141 -25.56 2.28 -6.37
N LYS A 142 -25.66 2.75 -5.11
CA LYS A 142 -26.90 3.22 -4.51
C LYS A 142 -27.32 4.61 -5.00
N ASN A 143 -26.37 5.56 -5.03
CA ASN A 143 -26.68 6.98 -5.25
C ASN A 143 -26.48 7.42 -6.69
N ARG A 144 -25.75 6.66 -7.50
CA ARG A 144 -25.46 6.97 -8.92
C ARG A 144 -25.01 8.42 -9.10
N PRO A 145 -23.92 8.84 -8.44
CA PRO A 145 -23.45 10.23 -8.46
C PRO A 145 -23.25 10.69 -9.90
N LYS A 146 -23.69 11.89 -10.23
CA LYS A 146 -23.52 12.48 -11.56
C LYS A 146 -22.13 13.05 -11.78
N LYS A 147 -21.53 13.58 -10.71
CA LYS A 147 -20.18 14.17 -10.72
C LYS A 147 -19.33 13.55 -9.62
N ILE A 148 -18.19 12.98 -10.00
CA ILE A 148 -17.23 12.38 -9.06
C ILE A 148 -15.89 13.12 -9.18
N ALA A 149 -15.40 13.67 -8.07
CA ALA A 149 -14.10 14.34 -7.99
C ALA A 149 -13.07 13.41 -7.35
N ILE A 150 -11.98 13.10 -8.04
CA ILE A 150 -10.85 12.32 -7.55
C ILE A 150 -9.70 13.27 -7.24
N ILE A 151 -9.26 13.32 -5.99
CA ILE A 151 -8.18 14.20 -5.53
C ILE A 151 -6.89 13.41 -5.46
N GLY A 152 -5.92 13.83 -6.25
CA GLY A 152 -4.63 13.17 -6.43
C GLY A 152 -4.55 12.34 -7.72
N SER A 153 -3.50 12.58 -8.51
CA SER A 153 -3.25 11.96 -9.80
C SER A 153 -2.10 10.94 -9.78
N GLY A 154 -1.84 10.35 -8.62
CA GLY A 154 -0.96 9.18 -8.53
C GLY A 154 -1.55 7.95 -9.26
N PRO A 155 -0.81 6.82 -9.35
CA PRO A 155 -1.29 5.62 -10.04
C PRO A 155 -2.70 5.20 -9.62
N THR A 156 -2.99 5.19 -8.33
CA THR A 156 -4.31 4.84 -7.78
C THR A 156 -5.42 5.77 -8.28
N GLY A 157 -5.17 7.10 -8.27
CA GLY A 157 -6.14 8.09 -8.77
C GLY A 157 -6.43 7.93 -10.26
N ILE A 158 -5.38 7.72 -11.06
CA ILE A 158 -5.49 7.45 -12.51
C ILE A 158 -6.31 6.19 -12.79
N GLU A 159 -5.97 5.07 -12.13
CA GLU A 159 -6.69 3.81 -12.31
C GLU A 159 -8.17 3.97 -11.92
N THR A 160 -8.43 4.61 -10.77
CA THR A 160 -9.79 4.90 -10.31
C THR A 160 -10.57 5.73 -11.32
N ALA A 161 -9.97 6.80 -11.86
CA ALA A 161 -10.60 7.66 -12.86
C ALA A 161 -10.94 6.87 -14.14
N CYS A 162 -10.00 6.05 -14.62
CA CYS A 162 -10.21 5.22 -15.80
C CYS A 162 -11.36 4.21 -15.62
N PHE A 163 -11.38 3.50 -14.47
CA PHE A 163 -12.44 2.52 -14.20
C PHE A 163 -13.81 3.17 -14.03
N LEU A 164 -13.89 4.29 -13.33
CA LEU A 164 -15.16 5.00 -13.13
C LEU A 164 -15.70 5.59 -14.44
N ALA A 165 -14.83 6.16 -15.29
CA ALA A 165 -15.23 6.67 -16.60
C ALA A 165 -15.77 5.55 -17.51
N ASP A 166 -15.22 4.33 -17.43
CA ASP A 166 -15.69 3.20 -18.23
C ASP A 166 -16.97 2.55 -17.71
N LYS A 167 -17.26 2.65 -16.42
CA LYS A 167 -18.28 1.84 -15.73
C LYS A 167 -19.45 2.65 -15.20
N THR A 168 -19.36 3.96 -15.20
CA THR A 168 -20.44 4.84 -14.72
C THR A 168 -20.83 5.83 -15.81
N THR A 169 -21.97 6.49 -15.64
CA THR A 169 -22.40 7.61 -16.48
C THR A 169 -22.03 8.96 -15.86
N SER A 170 -21.18 8.93 -14.83
CA SER A 170 -20.75 10.11 -14.11
C SER A 170 -19.73 10.91 -14.91
N THR A 171 -19.79 12.24 -14.81
CA THR A 171 -18.64 13.08 -15.15
C THR A 171 -17.57 12.91 -14.10
N VAL A 172 -16.40 12.39 -14.48
CA VAL A 172 -15.28 12.14 -13.58
C VAL A 172 -14.27 13.27 -13.72
N TYR A 173 -13.92 13.88 -12.59
CA TYR A 173 -12.87 14.89 -12.49
C TYR A 173 -11.65 14.28 -11.80
N ILE A 174 -10.44 14.51 -12.32
CA ILE A 174 -9.19 14.22 -11.63
C ILE A 174 -8.48 15.55 -11.31
N ILE A 175 -8.15 15.74 -10.03
CA ILE A 175 -7.65 17.00 -9.49
C ILE A 175 -6.22 16.79 -9.02
N GLU A 176 -5.31 17.63 -9.51
CA GLU A 176 -3.89 17.58 -9.16
C GLU A 176 -3.39 19.00 -8.78
N MET A 177 -2.66 19.09 -7.67
CA MET A 177 -2.13 20.38 -7.20
C MET A 177 -0.96 20.92 -8.04
N VAL A 178 -0.19 20.03 -8.66
CA VAL A 178 0.91 20.41 -9.53
C VAL A 178 0.48 20.52 -11.00
N ASP A 179 1.41 20.86 -11.87
CA ASP A 179 1.15 21.17 -13.28
C ASP A 179 0.95 19.95 -14.20
N ARG A 180 1.08 18.72 -13.68
CA ARG A 180 0.97 17.49 -14.46
C ARG A 180 0.49 16.30 -13.66
N LEU A 181 -0.12 15.36 -14.33
CA LEU A 181 -0.49 14.06 -13.76
C LEU A 181 0.76 13.20 -13.46
N LEU A 182 0.62 12.22 -12.56
CA LEU A 182 1.71 11.30 -12.19
C LEU A 182 3.02 12.03 -11.87
N PRO A 183 3.03 13.00 -10.94
CA PRO A 183 4.19 13.86 -10.70
C PRO A 183 5.46 13.11 -10.30
N THR A 184 5.33 11.91 -9.77
CA THR A 184 6.45 11.03 -9.37
C THR A 184 6.97 10.13 -10.50
N LEU A 185 6.32 10.11 -11.65
CA LEU A 185 6.74 9.35 -12.83
C LEU A 185 7.26 10.27 -13.95
N SER A 186 7.66 9.69 -15.07
CA SER A 186 8.22 10.46 -16.19
C SER A 186 7.20 11.41 -16.84
N LYS A 187 7.67 12.46 -17.49
CA LYS A 187 6.82 13.40 -18.26
C LYS A 187 6.09 12.68 -19.39
N ASN A 188 6.72 11.69 -20.02
CA ASN A 188 6.09 10.89 -21.08
C ASN A 188 4.89 10.10 -20.56
N ALA A 189 5.01 9.53 -19.36
CA ALA A 189 3.89 8.85 -18.69
C ALA A 189 2.74 9.82 -18.37
N SER A 190 3.07 11.02 -17.89
CA SER A 190 2.09 12.10 -17.63
C SER A 190 1.29 12.46 -18.89
N ILE A 191 1.98 12.78 -19.99
CA ILE A 191 1.36 13.16 -21.27
C ILE A 191 0.47 12.00 -21.82
N LEU A 192 0.97 10.76 -21.73
CA LEU A 192 0.21 9.62 -22.21
C LEU A 192 -1.07 9.41 -21.38
N MET A 193 -0.98 9.49 -20.04
CA MET A 193 -2.13 9.32 -19.17
C MET A 193 -3.16 10.42 -19.32
N GLU A 194 -2.73 11.66 -19.50
CA GLU A 194 -3.64 12.77 -19.78
C GLU A 194 -4.44 12.53 -21.07
N ARG A 195 -3.77 12.13 -22.17
CA ARG A 195 -4.45 11.78 -23.42
C ARG A 195 -5.46 10.64 -23.25
N ILE A 196 -5.11 9.62 -22.47
CA ILE A 196 -6.02 8.49 -22.20
C ILE A 196 -7.24 8.95 -21.41
N LEU A 197 -7.04 9.73 -20.34
CA LEU A 197 -8.13 10.22 -19.49
C LEU A 197 -9.07 11.15 -20.25
N VAL A 198 -8.52 12.12 -20.98
CA VAL A 198 -9.32 13.03 -21.84
C VAL A 198 -10.08 12.25 -22.90
N GLY A 199 -9.43 11.26 -23.53
CA GLY A 199 -10.09 10.36 -24.50
C GLY A 199 -11.22 9.52 -23.92
N LYS A 200 -11.29 9.37 -22.59
CA LYS A 200 -12.38 8.70 -21.85
C LYS A 200 -13.43 9.70 -21.33
N GLY A 201 -13.28 10.98 -21.61
CA GLY A 201 -14.19 12.01 -21.11
C GLY A 201 -13.94 12.41 -19.63
N VAL A 202 -12.75 12.09 -19.10
CA VAL A 202 -12.36 12.57 -17.76
C VAL A 202 -11.88 14.01 -17.84
N GLU A 203 -12.40 14.86 -16.98
CA GLU A 203 -12.00 16.25 -16.83
C GLU A 203 -10.73 16.35 -15.98
N VAL A 204 -9.63 16.81 -16.58
CA VAL A 204 -8.32 16.91 -15.93
C VAL A 204 -8.09 18.33 -15.41
N LEU A 205 -7.98 18.48 -14.10
CA LEU A 205 -7.78 19.76 -13.41
C LEU A 205 -6.40 19.76 -12.72
N THR A 206 -5.39 20.26 -13.41
CA THR A 206 -4.04 20.49 -12.85
C THR A 206 -3.91 21.88 -12.24
N ARG A 207 -2.86 22.10 -11.41
CA ARG A 207 -2.63 23.36 -10.66
C ARG A 207 -3.82 23.75 -9.78
N LYS A 208 -4.57 22.76 -9.29
CA LYS A 208 -5.73 22.95 -8.42
C LYS A 208 -5.47 22.32 -7.04
N GLN A 209 -4.98 23.15 -6.12
CA GLN A 209 -4.80 22.74 -4.73
C GLN A 209 -6.12 22.81 -3.99
N VAL A 210 -6.57 21.68 -3.45
CA VAL A 210 -7.78 21.61 -2.63
C VAL A 210 -7.50 22.24 -1.28
N SER A 211 -8.37 23.17 -0.85
CA SER A 211 -8.31 23.84 0.46
C SER A 211 -9.35 23.30 1.44
N SER A 212 -10.54 22.90 0.94
CA SER A 212 -11.56 22.26 1.78
C SER A 212 -12.49 21.36 0.98
N ILE A 213 -13.09 20.40 1.67
CA ILE A 213 -14.14 19.52 1.15
C ILE A 213 -15.40 19.73 1.99
N ARG A 214 -16.53 19.96 1.32
CA ARG A 214 -17.84 20.12 1.95
C ARG A 214 -18.87 19.22 1.27
N ASP A 215 -20.02 19.08 1.90
CA ASP A 215 -21.13 18.39 1.28
C ASP A 215 -21.50 19.11 -0.03
N GLY A 216 -21.45 18.38 -1.15
CA GLY A 216 -21.75 18.91 -2.48
C GLY A 216 -20.53 19.50 -3.23
N GLY A 217 -19.29 19.44 -2.71
CA GLY A 217 -18.18 19.91 -3.53
C GLY A 217 -16.83 20.11 -2.87
N VAL A 218 -15.93 20.63 -3.68
CA VAL A 218 -14.52 20.90 -3.35
C VAL A 218 -14.23 22.39 -3.56
N THR A 219 -13.54 23.03 -2.62
CA THR A 219 -13.02 24.38 -2.75
C THR A 219 -11.52 24.35 -2.96
N PHE A 220 -11.00 25.20 -3.82
CA PHE A 220 -9.59 25.31 -4.12
C PHE A 220 -8.94 26.52 -3.42
N ALA A 221 -7.61 26.52 -3.34
CA ALA A 221 -6.84 27.60 -2.72
C ALA A 221 -7.00 28.96 -3.44
N ASP A 222 -7.41 28.96 -4.70
CA ASP A 222 -7.73 30.15 -5.48
C ASP A 222 -9.16 30.67 -5.27
N ASN A 223 -9.89 30.13 -4.30
CA ASN A 223 -11.30 30.37 -3.98
C ASN A 223 -12.31 29.94 -5.05
N SER A 224 -11.87 29.31 -6.13
CA SER A 224 -12.80 28.63 -7.03
C SER A 224 -13.34 27.35 -6.40
N SER A 225 -14.46 26.82 -6.91
CA SER A 225 -15.07 25.60 -6.40
C SER A 225 -15.51 24.69 -7.53
N LEU A 226 -15.63 23.40 -7.20
CA LEU A 226 -16.19 22.37 -8.06
C LEU A 226 -17.34 21.69 -7.33
N GLU A 227 -18.54 21.78 -7.86
CA GLU A 227 -19.69 21.01 -7.36
C GLU A 227 -19.57 19.55 -7.78
N CYS A 228 -19.69 18.62 -6.84
CA CYS A 228 -19.68 17.19 -7.10
C CYS A 228 -20.49 16.42 -6.04
N ASP A 229 -21.02 15.27 -6.45
CA ASP A 229 -21.86 14.43 -5.59
C ASP A 229 -21.02 13.46 -4.74
N MET A 230 -19.78 13.21 -5.17
CA MET A 230 -18.85 12.31 -4.51
C MET A 230 -17.41 12.81 -4.66
N THR A 231 -16.66 12.75 -3.57
CA THR A 231 -15.24 13.05 -3.55
C THR A 231 -14.46 11.79 -3.13
N ILE A 232 -13.42 11.41 -3.89
CA ILE A 232 -12.52 10.30 -3.58
C ILE A 232 -11.12 10.88 -3.36
N TRP A 233 -10.51 10.59 -2.20
CA TRP A 233 -9.18 11.08 -1.86
C TRP A 233 -8.12 10.02 -2.13
N THR A 234 -7.17 10.32 -3.03
CA THR A 234 -6.02 9.48 -3.39
C THR A 234 -4.69 10.24 -3.36
N ALA A 235 -4.67 11.44 -2.74
CA ALA A 235 -3.55 12.38 -2.85
C ALA A 235 -2.29 12.02 -2.03
N GLY A 236 -2.31 10.94 -1.30
CA GLY A 236 -1.11 10.47 -0.61
C GLY A 236 -1.35 9.76 0.70
N VAL A 237 -0.26 9.24 1.26
CA VAL A 237 -0.27 8.43 2.48
C VAL A 237 0.77 8.95 3.48
N ARG A 238 0.60 8.59 4.75
CA ARG A 238 1.54 8.79 5.83
C ARG A 238 1.79 7.48 6.56
N ALA A 239 2.85 7.43 7.34
CA ALA A 239 3.15 6.24 8.13
C ALA A 239 1.97 5.86 9.04
N ALA A 240 1.80 4.58 9.30
CA ALA A 240 0.79 4.09 10.24
C ALA A 240 0.98 4.73 11.63
N PRO A 241 -0.11 4.99 12.40
CA PRO A 241 -0.04 5.69 13.68
C PRO A 241 0.91 5.05 14.72
N LEU A 242 1.10 3.74 14.66
CA LEU A 242 2.12 3.07 15.47
C LEU A 242 3.50 3.65 15.20
N ILE A 243 3.88 3.77 13.91
CA ILE A 243 5.20 4.26 13.49
C ILE A 243 5.44 5.70 13.95
N GLU A 244 4.43 6.55 13.90
CA GLU A 244 4.54 7.94 14.35
C GLU A 244 4.93 8.03 15.83
N ARG A 245 4.41 7.12 16.67
CA ARG A 245 4.63 7.08 18.12
C ARG A 245 5.93 6.42 18.58
N LEU A 246 6.57 5.59 17.71
CA LEU A 246 7.82 4.94 18.10
C LEU A 246 8.95 5.95 18.28
N ASP A 247 9.74 5.79 19.34
CA ASP A 247 10.97 6.55 19.57
C ASP A 247 12.14 5.91 18.79
N LEU A 248 12.10 6.09 17.47
CA LEU A 248 13.12 5.64 16.52
C LEU A 248 13.40 6.74 15.50
N PRO A 249 14.61 6.80 14.92
CA PRO A 249 14.95 7.77 13.88
C PRO A 249 14.01 7.72 12.69
N LYS A 250 13.53 8.90 12.27
CA LYS A 250 12.57 9.05 11.16
C LYS A 250 13.04 10.11 10.15
N LYS A 251 12.67 9.93 8.89
CA LYS A 251 12.78 10.94 7.84
C LYS A 251 11.41 11.16 7.21
N LYS A 252 10.89 12.38 7.28
CA LYS A 252 9.53 12.72 6.79
C LYS A 252 8.41 11.84 7.39
N GLY A 253 8.56 11.42 8.65
CA GLY A 253 7.59 10.55 9.35
C GLY A 253 7.77 9.04 9.13
N TRP A 254 8.66 8.60 8.24
CA TRP A 254 8.96 7.20 7.94
C TRP A 254 10.20 6.73 8.70
N LEU A 255 10.22 5.48 9.18
CA LEU A 255 11.36 4.93 9.92
C LEU A 255 12.61 4.85 9.04
N LEU A 256 13.71 5.40 9.52
CA LEU A 256 15.01 5.24 8.86
C LEU A 256 15.50 3.79 8.97
N CYS A 257 15.92 3.23 7.84
CA CYS A 257 16.42 1.87 7.74
C CYS A 257 17.88 1.83 7.35
N ASP A 258 18.60 0.83 7.89
CA ASP A 258 19.95 0.50 7.44
C ASP A 258 19.93 -0.36 6.16
N GLN A 259 21.11 -0.69 5.64
CA GLN A 259 21.25 -1.52 4.46
C GLN A 259 20.73 -2.97 4.60
N TYR A 260 20.44 -3.43 5.81
CA TYR A 260 19.90 -4.76 6.09
C TYR A 260 18.38 -4.74 6.31
N LEU A 261 17.72 -3.58 6.11
CA LEU A 261 16.33 -3.30 6.43
C LEU A 261 16.03 -3.34 7.93
N ARG A 262 17.00 -3.03 8.79
CA ARG A 262 16.77 -2.85 10.23
C ARG A 262 16.45 -1.38 10.51
N ALA A 263 15.63 -1.12 11.53
CA ALA A 263 15.43 0.22 12.03
C ALA A 263 16.78 0.79 12.51
N GLN A 264 17.09 2.01 12.12
CA GLN A 264 18.37 2.64 12.47
C GLN A 264 18.56 2.68 13.99
N GLY A 265 19.71 2.18 14.46
CA GLY A 265 20.03 2.06 15.87
C GLY A 265 19.52 0.79 16.56
N ARG A 266 18.89 -0.15 15.82
CA ARG A 266 18.39 -1.42 16.35
C ARG A 266 18.91 -2.61 15.54
N GLU A 267 19.36 -3.65 16.24
CA GLU A 267 19.80 -4.90 15.59
C GLU A 267 18.71 -5.96 15.52
N ASP A 268 17.70 -5.84 16.34
CA ASP A 268 16.61 -6.78 16.57
C ASP A 268 15.28 -6.36 15.92
N VAL A 269 15.22 -5.18 15.27
CA VAL A 269 14.00 -4.62 14.68
C VAL A 269 14.19 -4.42 13.17
N PHE A 270 13.43 -5.13 12.36
CA PHE A 270 13.38 -5.00 10.91
C PHE A 270 12.17 -4.18 10.46
N VAL A 271 12.28 -3.50 9.33
CA VAL A 271 11.24 -2.63 8.77
C VAL A 271 11.05 -2.96 7.30
N ILE A 272 9.83 -3.24 6.88
CA ILE A 272 9.49 -3.56 5.50
C ILE A 272 8.22 -2.85 5.02
N GLY A 273 8.13 -2.63 3.72
CA GLY A 273 7.00 -1.96 3.09
C GLY A 273 6.96 -0.45 3.36
N ASP A 274 5.77 0.12 3.25
CA ASP A 274 5.56 1.56 3.17
C ASP A 274 5.94 2.33 4.45
N CYS A 275 6.04 1.68 5.60
CA CYS A 275 6.40 2.32 6.88
C CYS A 275 7.89 2.73 6.95
N GLY A 276 8.76 2.20 6.07
CA GLY A 276 10.18 2.49 6.05
C GLY A 276 10.59 3.63 5.11
N TRP A 277 11.62 4.37 5.50
CA TRP A 277 12.46 5.18 4.62
C TRP A 277 13.71 4.36 4.29
N ILE A 278 13.66 3.67 3.15
CA ILE A 278 14.70 2.74 2.73
C ILE A 278 15.50 3.40 1.61
N GLU A 279 16.65 3.96 1.99
CA GLU A 279 17.56 4.65 1.08
C GLU A 279 18.93 3.96 1.12
N ILE A 280 19.34 3.34 0.03
CA ILE A 280 20.57 2.53 -0.05
C ILE A 280 21.32 2.91 -1.33
N GLY A 281 22.60 3.28 -1.19
CA GLY A 281 23.43 3.64 -2.33
C GLY A 281 22.89 4.84 -3.13
N GLY A 282 22.27 5.80 -2.45
CA GLY A 282 21.68 7.00 -3.08
C GLY A 282 20.35 6.75 -3.80
N LYS A 283 19.79 5.54 -3.72
CA LYS A 283 18.47 5.19 -4.27
C LYS A 283 17.45 5.09 -3.16
N LEU A 284 16.26 5.65 -3.37
CA LEU A 284 15.12 5.54 -2.46
C LEU A 284 14.13 4.50 -3.00
N ALA A 285 13.82 3.49 -2.20
CA ALA A 285 12.85 2.47 -2.55
C ALA A 285 11.44 3.08 -2.76
N THR A 286 10.72 2.61 -3.78
CA THR A 286 9.33 2.98 -3.97
C THR A 286 8.43 2.36 -2.90
N LYS A 287 7.33 3.04 -2.57
CA LYS A 287 6.28 2.49 -1.69
C LYS A 287 5.26 1.73 -2.54
N THR A 288 5.63 0.52 -2.95
CA THR A 288 4.81 -0.35 -3.81
C THR A 288 4.72 -1.76 -3.23
N GLY A 289 3.64 -2.47 -3.53
CA GLY A 289 3.46 -3.86 -3.12
C GLY A 289 4.60 -4.77 -3.62
N MET A 290 5.08 -4.53 -4.85
CA MET A 290 6.21 -5.27 -5.42
C MET A 290 7.48 -5.12 -4.58
N GLU A 291 7.82 -3.89 -4.19
CA GLU A 291 9.01 -3.63 -3.39
C GLU A 291 8.85 -4.22 -1.99
N ALA A 292 7.65 -4.13 -1.38
CA ALA A 292 7.33 -4.74 -0.10
C ALA A 292 7.49 -6.29 -0.12
N GLU A 293 7.06 -6.95 -1.21
CA GLU A 293 7.28 -8.40 -1.40
C GLU A 293 8.76 -8.78 -1.43
N ILE A 294 9.58 -8.00 -2.16
CA ILE A 294 11.01 -8.27 -2.30
C ILE A 294 11.73 -8.04 -0.96
N GLN A 295 11.38 -6.97 -0.25
CA GLN A 295 11.86 -6.67 1.10
C GLN A 295 11.50 -7.81 2.07
N ALA A 296 10.27 -8.30 2.03
CA ALA A 296 9.81 -9.41 2.86
C ALA A 296 10.62 -10.69 2.64
N LYS A 297 10.85 -11.08 1.38
CA LYS A 297 11.69 -12.24 1.01
C LYS A 297 13.14 -12.09 1.49
N HIS A 298 13.68 -10.88 1.36
CA HIS A 298 15.02 -10.57 1.83
C HIS A 298 15.12 -10.66 3.36
N THR A 299 14.20 -10.01 4.06
CA THR A 299 14.16 -9.99 5.52
C THR A 299 13.96 -11.39 6.09
N ALA A 300 13.09 -12.23 5.52
CA ALA A 300 12.95 -13.63 5.93
C ALA A 300 14.27 -14.42 5.87
N ARG A 301 15.11 -14.15 4.87
CA ARG A 301 16.45 -14.76 4.77
C ARG A 301 17.39 -14.23 5.85
N ASN A 302 17.34 -12.95 6.15
CA ASN A 302 18.15 -12.33 7.20
C ASN A 302 17.73 -12.78 8.59
N LEU A 303 16.44 -12.94 8.88
CA LEU A 303 15.96 -13.51 10.14
C LEU A 303 16.52 -14.93 10.38
N ALA A 304 16.50 -15.78 9.35
CA ALA A 304 17.11 -17.11 9.44
C ALA A 304 18.63 -17.08 9.62
N ARG A 305 19.30 -16.04 9.14
CA ARG A 305 20.74 -15.84 9.37
C ARG A 305 21.02 -15.44 10.82
N VAL A 306 20.19 -14.54 11.38
CA VAL A 306 20.26 -14.19 12.80
C VAL A 306 20.11 -15.44 13.67
N ALA A 307 19.09 -16.26 13.39
CA ALA A 307 18.84 -17.50 14.15
C ALA A 307 20.02 -18.49 14.11
N LYS A 308 20.81 -18.44 13.04
CA LYS A 308 22.01 -19.30 12.84
C LYS A 308 23.33 -18.62 13.23
N GLY A 309 23.31 -17.42 13.77
CA GLY A 309 24.51 -16.63 14.06
C GLY A 309 25.34 -16.26 12.81
N ALA A 310 24.72 -16.26 11.63
CA ALA A 310 25.39 -15.95 10.37
C ALA A 310 25.30 -14.47 10.01
N PRO A 311 26.27 -13.88 9.29
CA PRO A 311 26.26 -12.47 8.92
C PRO A 311 25.09 -12.14 8.00
N LEU A 312 24.46 -10.96 8.22
CA LEU A 312 23.37 -10.46 7.38
C LEU A 312 23.84 -10.14 5.96
N LYS A 313 22.92 -10.19 5.01
CA LYS A 313 23.16 -9.73 3.64
C LYS A 313 22.51 -8.38 3.42
N PRO A 314 23.20 -7.43 2.76
CA PRO A 314 22.61 -6.14 2.43
C PRO A 314 21.47 -6.29 1.41
N TYR A 315 20.48 -5.41 1.51
CA TYR A 315 19.37 -5.32 0.59
C TYR A 315 19.76 -4.54 -0.68
N THR A 316 19.20 -4.94 -1.80
CA THR A 316 19.33 -4.22 -3.07
C THR A 316 17.95 -3.76 -3.54
N ILE A 317 17.73 -2.46 -3.63
CA ILE A 317 16.48 -1.87 -4.11
C ILE A 317 16.26 -2.27 -5.58
N ARG A 318 15.06 -2.75 -5.89
CA ARG A 318 14.66 -3.18 -7.24
C ARG A 318 13.83 -2.15 -7.98
N ALA A 319 12.96 -1.44 -7.27
CA ALA A 319 12.22 -0.31 -7.80
C ALA A 319 12.51 0.94 -6.96
N SER A 320 13.15 1.92 -7.55
CA SER A 320 13.50 3.18 -6.88
C SER A 320 12.69 4.35 -7.43
N THR A 321 12.67 5.44 -6.68
CA THR A 321 12.01 6.69 -7.13
C THR A 321 12.70 7.30 -8.35
N GLU A 322 13.99 7.02 -8.56
CA GLU A 322 14.78 7.48 -9.71
C GLU A 322 14.54 6.62 -10.97
N SER A 323 14.16 5.36 -10.77
CA SER A 323 13.82 4.42 -11.86
C SER A 323 12.57 3.64 -11.50
N PRO A 324 11.40 4.30 -11.51
CA PRO A 324 10.15 3.67 -11.11
C PRO A 324 9.72 2.62 -12.13
N VAL A 325 9.15 1.53 -11.61
CA VAL A 325 8.50 0.49 -12.41
C VAL A 325 7.03 0.48 -12.03
N ALA A 326 6.15 0.67 -13.02
CA ALA A 326 4.72 0.67 -12.78
C ALA A 326 3.94 0.02 -13.94
N LEU A 327 2.89 -0.68 -13.59
CA LEU A 327 1.85 -1.14 -14.51
C LEU A 327 0.57 -0.43 -14.08
N ILE A 328 0.04 0.46 -14.92
CA ILE A 328 -1.13 1.29 -14.60
C ILE A 328 -2.29 0.85 -15.48
N SER A 329 -3.38 0.40 -14.85
CA SER A 329 -4.62 0.04 -15.53
C SER A 329 -5.28 1.30 -16.11
N THR A 330 -5.75 1.19 -17.36
CA THR A 330 -6.41 2.31 -18.06
C THR A 330 -7.87 2.02 -18.35
N GLY A 331 -8.47 1.06 -17.62
CA GLY A 331 -9.82 0.60 -17.87
C GLY A 331 -9.94 -0.28 -19.11
N CYS A 332 -11.15 -0.77 -19.41
CA CYS A 332 -11.47 -1.62 -20.58
C CYS A 332 -10.52 -2.81 -20.80
N GLY A 333 -9.92 -3.36 -19.72
CA GLY A 333 -8.97 -4.45 -19.80
C GLY A 333 -7.64 -4.07 -20.47
N CYS A 334 -7.23 -2.81 -20.39
CA CYS A 334 -5.97 -2.30 -20.91
C CYS A 334 -5.09 -1.73 -19.78
N ALA A 335 -3.78 -1.72 -19.98
CA ALA A 335 -2.81 -1.11 -19.07
C ALA A 335 -1.61 -0.55 -19.85
N VAL A 336 -0.89 0.34 -19.18
CA VAL A 336 0.37 0.92 -19.65
C VAL A 336 1.49 0.44 -18.74
N GLY A 337 2.62 0.03 -19.34
CA GLY A 337 3.86 -0.29 -18.64
C GLY A 337 4.81 0.91 -18.63
N ILE A 338 5.41 1.19 -17.49
CA ILE A 338 6.38 2.26 -17.28
C ILE A 338 7.63 1.67 -16.64
N TYR A 339 8.79 2.01 -17.18
CA TYR A 339 10.10 1.62 -16.66
C TYR A 339 11.05 2.83 -16.76
N GLY A 340 11.29 3.52 -15.66
CA GLY A 340 12.00 4.78 -15.63
C GLY A 340 11.34 5.81 -16.57
N ASP A 341 12.07 6.31 -17.55
CA ASP A 341 11.56 7.24 -18.56
C ASP A 341 10.87 6.55 -19.76
N LEU A 342 11.03 5.25 -19.88
CA LEU A 342 10.37 4.47 -20.92
C LEU A 342 8.90 4.24 -20.57
N CYS A 343 8.04 4.50 -21.52
CA CYS A 343 6.60 4.29 -21.40
C CYS A 343 6.10 3.58 -22.66
N VAL A 344 5.36 2.49 -22.48
CA VAL A 344 4.70 1.83 -23.60
C VAL A 344 3.65 2.80 -24.16
N PRO A 345 3.78 3.22 -25.45
CA PRO A 345 3.07 4.39 -25.97
C PRO A 345 1.57 4.16 -26.17
N ILE A 346 1.10 2.94 -26.05
CA ILE A 346 -0.29 2.55 -26.28
C ILE A 346 -0.72 1.57 -25.20
N PRO A 347 -1.91 1.75 -24.59
CA PRO A 347 -2.46 0.76 -23.67
C PRO A 347 -2.63 -0.60 -24.35
N LYS A 348 -2.21 -1.66 -23.66
CA LYS A 348 -2.25 -3.03 -24.20
C LYS A 348 -3.04 -3.96 -23.30
N ARG A 349 -3.90 -4.78 -23.91
CA ARG A 349 -4.60 -5.85 -23.17
C ARG A 349 -3.62 -6.86 -22.57
N ILE A 350 -2.53 -7.17 -23.27
CA ILE A 350 -1.50 -8.08 -22.77
C ILE A 350 -0.85 -7.56 -21.50
N ILE A 351 -0.62 -6.24 -21.38
CA ILE A 351 -0.03 -5.63 -20.17
C ILE A 351 -1.04 -5.71 -19.01
N TYR A 352 -2.32 -5.46 -19.28
CA TYR A 352 -3.37 -5.62 -18.28
C TYR A 352 -3.50 -7.07 -17.82
N THR A 353 -3.51 -8.04 -18.76
CA THR A 353 -3.57 -9.46 -18.43
C THR A 353 -2.37 -9.87 -17.56
N PHE A 354 -1.18 -9.38 -17.88
CA PHE A 354 0.02 -9.62 -17.09
C PHE A 354 -0.06 -8.98 -15.68
N LYS A 355 -0.49 -7.70 -15.58
CA LYS A 355 -0.74 -7.02 -14.30
C LYS A 355 -1.75 -7.80 -13.47
N SER A 356 -2.92 -8.08 -14.04
CA SER A 356 -4.00 -8.82 -13.37
C SER A 356 -3.55 -10.23 -12.93
N TRP A 357 -2.72 -10.89 -13.74
CA TRP A 357 -2.15 -12.19 -13.36
C TRP A 357 -1.18 -12.06 -12.18
N ILE A 358 -0.32 -11.04 -12.14
CA ILE A 358 0.58 -10.77 -11.00
C ILE A 358 -0.25 -10.56 -9.75
N ASP A 359 -1.23 -9.64 -9.78
CA ASP A 359 -2.01 -9.22 -8.63
C ASP A 359 -2.89 -10.37 -8.08
N LYS A 360 -3.55 -11.11 -8.98
CA LYS A 360 -4.34 -12.29 -8.61
C LYS A 360 -3.48 -13.47 -8.16
N SER A 361 -2.28 -13.64 -8.74
CA SER A 361 -1.31 -14.66 -8.31
C SER A 361 -0.78 -14.36 -6.92
N PHE A 362 -0.61 -13.08 -6.57
CA PHE A 362 -0.28 -12.68 -5.21
C PHE A 362 -1.33 -13.24 -4.24
N VAL A 363 -2.61 -12.93 -4.45
CA VAL A 363 -3.70 -13.40 -3.57
C VAL A 363 -3.77 -14.93 -3.50
N LYS A 364 -3.62 -15.63 -4.64
CA LYS A 364 -3.68 -17.09 -4.70
C LYS A 364 -2.63 -17.79 -3.81
N ARG A 365 -1.46 -17.15 -3.61
CA ARG A 365 -0.38 -17.71 -2.75
C ARG A 365 -0.80 -17.87 -1.28
N PHE A 366 -1.80 -17.09 -0.84
CA PHE A 366 -2.29 -17.06 0.54
C PHE A 366 -3.60 -17.83 0.73
N LYS A 367 -4.23 -18.28 -0.34
CA LYS A 367 -5.40 -19.14 -0.26
C LYS A 367 -4.99 -20.56 0.17
N VAL A 368 -5.77 -21.13 1.07
CA VAL A 368 -5.57 -22.48 1.63
C VAL A 368 -6.42 -23.47 0.90
#